data_b86caa659c65c74660e44f1bd6bb4d96
#
_entry.id   b86caa659c65c74660e44f1bd6bb4d96
#
_cell.length_a   1.000
_cell.length_b   1.000
_cell.length_c   1.000
_cell.angle_alpha   90.00
_cell.angle_beta   90.00
_cell.angle_gamma   90.00
#
_symmetry.space_group_name_H-M   'P 1'
#
loop_
_entity.id
_entity.type
_entity.pdbx_description
1 polymer ?
#
loop_
_entity_poly.entity_id
_entity_poly.type
_entity_poly.pdbx_seq_one_letter_code
_entity_poly.pdbx_strand_id
1 'polypeptide(L)'
;MEKNYCVACGRIISGKQSARYCKKHHHQLAKYGKVLDNNPRTKFDPNEFRFIGNDIVEFDTYDVNGNIVETYKIDTEDYPIVSKYKWRTVRGYASYGVKVHYLHRLITNAKDGCQIDHVNLDITDNRKCNLRIGDNSLNQNNKHGYNKYDAKGVEYHKTIDKWSAYFRINNKQYHSPCYKTKEEAAFARFILEQMFREEPLMQFSQDLINSLSENQKENIINGLKNKFNR
;
A
#
# COMPACT_ATOMS: atom_id res chain seq x y z
N MET A 1 -44.18 -7.06 24.48
CA MET A 1 -44.23 -6.61 23.09
C MET A 1 -43.57 -7.66 22.23
N GLU A 2 -44.32 -8.27 21.34
CA GLU A 2 -43.73 -9.24 20.39
C GLU A 2 -42.76 -8.54 19.47
N LYS A 3 -41.59 -9.14 19.32
CA LYS A 3 -40.58 -8.64 18.39
C LYS A 3 -40.97 -9.06 16.94
N ASN A 4 -41.06 -8.08 16.05
CA ASN A 4 -41.34 -8.37 14.64
C ASN A 4 -40.03 -8.66 13.89
N TYR A 5 -40.02 -9.66 13.03
CA TYR A 5 -38.82 -10.10 12.32
C TYR A 5 -39.01 -9.97 10.82
N CYS A 6 -37.95 -9.62 10.12
CA CYS A 6 -37.93 -9.57 8.66
C CYS A 6 -38.08 -10.99 8.09
N VAL A 7 -39.10 -11.19 7.24
CA VAL A 7 -39.39 -12.49 6.62
C VAL A 7 -38.22 -12.99 5.75
N ALA A 8 -37.42 -12.08 5.21
CA ALA A 8 -36.33 -12.44 4.31
C ALA A 8 -34.98 -12.70 4.99
N CYS A 9 -34.72 -12.14 6.19
CA CYS A 9 -33.39 -12.27 6.82
C CYS A 9 -33.42 -12.47 8.34
N GLY A 10 -34.60 -12.61 8.95
CA GLY A 10 -34.72 -12.85 10.38
C GLY A 10 -34.34 -11.67 11.30
N ARG A 11 -33.94 -10.51 10.76
CA ARG A 11 -33.58 -9.33 11.60
C ARG A 11 -34.80 -8.75 12.29
N ILE A 12 -34.61 -8.32 13.52
CA ILE A 12 -35.63 -7.58 14.26
C ILE A 12 -35.96 -6.28 13.49
N ILE A 13 -37.22 -6.02 13.27
CA ILE A 13 -37.72 -4.83 12.61
C ILE A 13 -38.16 -3.83 13.69
N SER A 14 -37.54 -2.66 13.70
CA SER A 14 -38.01 -1.53 14.49
C SER A 14 -39.03 -0.75 13.66
N GLY A 15 -40.28 -0.71 14.06
CA GLY A 15 -41.31 0.03 13.33
C GLY A 15 -42.73 -0.55 13.50
N LYS A 16 -43.65 -0.15 12.61
CA LYS A 16 -45.06 -0.60 12.67
C LYS A 16 -45.17 -2.13 12.64
N GLN A 17 -46.04 -2.68 13.43
CA GLN A 17 -46.30 -4.12 13.57
C GLN A 17 -46.67 -4.81 12.25
N SER A 18 -47.07 -4.06 11.24
CA SER A 18 -47.39 -4.53 9.88
C SER A 18 -46.19 -4.65 8.93
N ALA A 19 -44.99 -4.22 9.34
CA ALA A 19 -43.82 -4.30 8.49
C ALA A 19 -43.33 -5.75 8.36
N ARG A 20 -43.36 -6.34 7.15
CA ARG A 20 -42.90 -7.72 6.87
C ARG A 20 -41.41 -7.77 6.54
N TYR A 21 -40.79 -6.66 6.17
CA TYR A 21 -39.41 -6.56 5.69
C TYR A 21 -38.64 -5.47 6.43
N CYS A 22 -37.35 -5.69 6.70
CA CYS A 22 -36.47 -4.63 7.16
C CYS A 22 -36.25 -3.58 6.05
N LYS A 23 -35.78 -2.39 6.40
CA LYS A 23 -35.56 -1.28 5.43
C LYS A 23 -34.82 -1.72 4.16
N LYS A 24 -33.81 -2.62 4.28
CA LYS A 24 -33.03 -3.15 3.16
C LYS A 24 -33.90 -3.96 2.18
N HIS A 25 -34.64 -4.94 2.68
CA HIS A 25 -35.48 -5.81 1.86
C HIS A 25 -36.72 -5.09 1.31
N HIS A 26 -37.23 -4.10 2.04
CA HIS A 26 -38.28 -3.21 1.52
C HIS A 26 -37.76 -2.38 0.34
N HIS A 27 -36.53 -1.85 0.43
CA HIS A 27 -35.90 -1.15 -0.70
C HIS A 27 -35.63 -2.06 -1.91
N GLN A 28 -35.23 -3.31 -1.67
CA GLN A 28 -35.06 -4.30 -2.77
C GLN A 28 -36.38 -4.59 -3.47
N LEU A 29 -37.46 -4.78 -2.72
CA LEU A 29 -38.80 -4.96 -3.29
C LEU A 29 -39.24 -3.76 -4.12
N ALA A 30 -39.02 -2.55 -3.60
CA ALA A 30 -39.35 -1.31 -4.32
C ALA A 30 -38.53 -1.13 -5.61
N LYS A 31 -37.25 -1.49 -5.58
CA LYS A 31 -36.32 -1.29 -6.71
C LYS A 31 -36.34 -2.42 -7.73
N TYR A 32 -36.49 -3.68 -7.30
CA TYR A 32 -36.32 -4.86 -8.15
C TYR A 32 -37.57 -5.72 -8.27
N GLY A 33 -38.67 -5.34 -7.60
CA GLY A 33 -39.91 -6.12 -7.57
C GLY A 33 -39.82 -7.44 -6.81
N LYS A 34 -38.66 -7.80 -6.25
CA LYS A 34 -38.39 -9.03 -5.50
C LYS A 34 -37.35 -8.83 -4.43
N VAL A 35 -37.37 -9.65 -3.39
CA VAL A 35 -36.29 -9.82 -2.45
C VAL A 35 -35.23 -10.69 -3.12
N LEU A 36 -33.97 -10.25 -3.13
CA LEU A 36 -32.88 -11.02 -3.68
C LEU A 36 -32.47 -12.09 -2.65
N ASP A 37 -32.49 -13.35 -3.03
CA ASP A 37 -32.15 -14.51 -2.15
C ASP A 37 -30.72 -14.43 -1.65
N ASN A 38 -29.80 -13.96 -2.49
CA ASN A 38 -28.47 -13.57 -2.10
C ASN A 38 -28.49 -12.05 -1.86
N ASN A 39 -28.49 -11.70 -0.61
CA ASN A 39 -28.48 -10.31 -0.16
C ASN A 39 -27.20 -9.62 -0.67
N PRO A 40 -27.24 -8.89 -1.82
CA PRO A 40 -26.00 -8.38 -2.37
C PRO A 40 -25.34 -7.46 -1.35
N ARG A 41 -24.07 -7.70 -1.15
CA ARG A 41 -23.26 -6.87 -0.30
C ARG A 41 -23.30 -5.40 -0.77
N THR A 42 -23.28 -4.51 0.16
CA THR A 42 -23.28 -3.06 -0.12
C THR A 42 -22.12 -2.39 0.62
N LYS A 43 -21.78 -1.17 0.23
CA LYS A 43 -20.79 -0.36 0.95
C LYS A 43 -21.13 -0.12 2.44
N PHE A 44 -22.36 -0.40 2.87
CA PHE A 44 -22.78 -0.20 4.26
C PHE A 44 -22.61 -1.44 5.13
N ASP A 45 -22.40 -2.60 4.53
CA ASP A 45 -22.14 -3.82 5.27
C ASP A 45 -20.74 -3.77 5.90
N PRO A 46 -20.48 -4.39 7.05
CA PRO A 46 -19.17 -4.41 7.70
C PRO A 46 -18.06 -4.91 6.76
N ASN A 47 -16.84 -4.46 6.91
CA ASN A 47 -15.71 -5.05 6.18
C ASN A 47 -15.55 -6.51 6.58
N GLU A 48 -15.17 -7.36 5.64
CA GLU A 48 -14.82 -8.75 5.90
C GLU A 48 -13.33 -8.84 6.19
N PHE A 49 -13.01 -9.51 7.32
CA PHE A 49 -11.65 -9.72 7.76
C PHE A 49 -11.30 -11.19 7.64
N ARG A 50 -10.14 -11.50 7.08
CA ARG A 50 -9.60 -12.85 6.90
C ARG A 50 -8.24 -12.94 7.56
N PHE A 51 -8.05 -13.91 8.44
CA PHE A 51 -6.77 -14.20 9.07
C PHE A 51 -5.95 -15.09 8.14
N ILE A 52 -4.76 -14.62 7.77
CA ILE A 52 -3.80 -15.31 6.90
C ILE A 52 -2.64 -15.78 7.78
N GLY A 53 -2.68 -17.05 8.16
CA GLY A 53 -1.77 -17.56 9.19
C GLY A 53 -2.00 -16.90 10.55
N ASN A 54 -0.94 -16.71 11.31
CA ASN A 54 -1.02 -16.13 12.66
C ASN A 54 -0.74 -14.62 12.69
N ASP A 55 -0.09 -14.08 11.67
CA ASP A 55 0.54 -12.77 11.74
C ASP A 55 -0.16 -11.69 10.89
N ILE A 56 -0.97 -12.10 9.92
CA ILE A 56 -1.57 -11.18 8.94
C ILE A 56 -3.08 -11.27 8.97
N VAL A 57 -3.73 -10.10 8.89
CA VAL A 57 -5.17 -9.98 8.63
C VAL A 57 -5.36 -9.16 7.36
N GLU A 58 -6.15 -9.70 6.45
CA GLU A 58 -6.63 -8.98 5.27
C GLU A 58 -8.08 -8.53 5.47
N PHE A 59 -8.42 -7.39 4.88
CA PHE A 59 -9.81 -6.96 4.80
C PHE A 59 -10.11 -6.22 3.50
N ASP A 60 -11.36 -6.35 3.06
CA ASP A 60 -11.83 -5.77 1.81
C ASP A 60 -12.63 -4.49 2.04
N THR A 61 -12.47 -3.54 1.13
CA THR A 61 -13.35 -2.38 0.98
C THR A 61 -14.25 -2.55 -0.23
N TYR A 62 -15.41 -1.90 -0.22
CA TYR A 62 -16.46 -2.17 -1.20
C TYR A 62 -17.02 -0.90 -1.83
N ASP A 63 -17.41 -0.98 -3.11
CA ASP A 63 -18.13 0.05 -3.82
C ASP A 63 -19.64 0.09 -3.45
N VAL A 64 -20.39 0.94 -4.11
CA VAL A 64 -21.84 1.07 -3.90
C VAL A 64 -22.63 -0.17 -4.31
N ASN A 65 -22.07 -1.00 -5.17
CA ASN A 65 -22.69 -2.22 -5.68
C ASN A 65 -22.27 -3.46 -4.89
N GLY A 66 -21.30 -3.32 -3.95
CA GLY A 66 -20.78 -4.39 -3.14
C GLY A 66 -19.61 -5.15 -3.77
N ASN A 67 -19.03 -4.62 -4.85
CA ASN A 67 -17.81 -5.19 -5.41
C ASN A 67 -16.60 -4.78 -4.57
N ILE A 68 -15.61 -5.66 -4.48
CA ILE A 68 -14.34 -5.35 -3.83
C ILE A 68 -13.64 -4.27 -4.63
N VAL A 69 -13.27 -3.17 -3.95
CA VAL A 69 -12.47 -2.07 -4.51
C VAL A 69 -11.01 -2.33 -4.27
N GLU A 70 -10.66 -2.73 -3.03
CA GLU A 70 -9.27 -2.96 -2.63
C GLU A 70 -9.22 -3.89 -1.41
N THR A 71 -8.14 -4.67 -1.30
CA THR A 71 -7.83 -5.53 -0.17
C THR A 71 -6.60 -4.99 0.56
N TYR A 72 -6.74 -4.74 1.85
CA TYR A 72 -5.68 -4.20 2.71
C TYR A 72 -5.15 -5.24 3.66
N LYS A 73 -3.85 -5.14 3.99
CA LYS A 73 -3.14 -6.00 4.94
C LYS A 73 -2.76 -5.24 6.20
N ILE A 74 -2.91 -5.87 7.34
CA ILE A 74 -2.48 -5.38 8.66
C ILE A 74 -1.85 -6.52 9.46
N ASP A 75 -1.12 -6.19 10.50
CA ASP A 75 -0.69 -7.17 11.50
C ASP A 75 -1.89 -7.65 12.34
N THR A 76 -1.88 -8.92 12.77
CA THR A 76 -2.96 -9.51 13.58
C THR A 76 -3.17 -8.75 14.88
N GLU A 77 -2.12 -8.22 15.48
CA GLU A 77 -2.21 -7.43 16.72
C GLU A 77 -2.98 -6.12 16.57
N ASP A 78 -3.08 -5.57 15.36
CA ASP A 78 -3.82 -4.33 15.07
C ASP A 78 -5.31 -4.58 14.77
N TYR A 79 -5.71 -5.85 14.56
CA TYR A 79 -7.10 -6.21 14.30
C TYR A 79 -8.10 -5.66 15.33
N PRO A 80 -7.85 -5.72 16.67
CA PRO A 80 -8.82 -5.26 17.66
C PRO A 80 -9.12 -3.75 17.56
N ILE A 81 -8.19 -2.93 17.09
CA ILE A 81 -8.41 -1.50 16.89
C ILE A 81 -9.02 -1.22 15.53
N VAL A 82 -8.55 -1.92 14.47
CA VAL A 82 -8.96 -1.70 13.07
C VAL A 82 -10.40 -2.18 12.86
N SER A 83 -10.81 -3.31 13.45
CA SER A 83 -12.16 -3.88 13.30
C SER A 83 -13.30 -3.03 13.88
N LYS A 84 -12.98 -2.04 14.70
CA LYS A 84 -13.97 -1.10 15.27
C LYS A 84 -14.54 -0.13 14.25
N TYR A 85 -13.88 0.06 13.11
CA TYR A 85 -14.23 1.06 12.13
C TYR A 85 -14.74 0.44 10.82
N LYS A 86 -15.56 1.20 10.12
CA LYS A 86 -15.99 0.89 8.76
C LYS A 86 -15.04 1.53 7.76
N TRP A 87 -14.27 0.71 7.06
CA TRP A 87 -13.26 1.14 6.10
C TRP A 87 -13.82 1.28 4.70
N ARG A 88 -13.28 2.26 3.97
CA ARG A 88 -13.51 2.51 2.55
C ARG A 88 -12.21 2.94 1.89
N THR A 89 -12.10 2.78 0.58
CA THR A 89 -10.94 3.27 -0.19
C THR A 89 -11.14 4.73 -0.58
N VAL A 90 -10.15 5.58 -0.29
CA VAL A 90 -10.09 6.98 -0.72
C VAL A 90 -8.70 7.24 -1.31
N ARG A 91 -8.63 7.54 -2.60
CA ARG A 91 -7.37 7.75 -3.32
C ARG A 91 -6.37 6.58 -3.16
N GLY A 92 -6.88 5.34 -3.15
CA GLY A 92 -6.09 4.12 -2.96
C GLY A 92 -5.79 3.77 -1.50
N TYR A 93 -6.06 4.62 -0.53
CA TYR A 93 -5.80 4.37 0.90
C TYR A 93 -7.05 3.93 1.65
N ALA A 94 -6.89 3.01 2.60
CA ALA A 94 -7.96 2.68 3.54
C ALA A 94 -8.23 3.87 4.47
N SER A 95 -9.51 4.26 4.57
CA SER A 95 -9.94 5.38 5.41
C SER A 95 -11.30 5.12 6.05
N TYR A 96 -11.58 5.82 7.17
CA TYR A 96 -12.87 5.77 7.86
C TYR A 96 -13.36 7.17 8.26
N GLY A 97 -14.62 7.25 8.67
CA GLY A 97 -15.25 8.46 9.21
C GLY A 97 -15.67 9.47 8.16
N VAL A 98 -16.41 10.49 8.57
CA VAL A 98 -16.83 11.64 7.74
C VAL A 98 -15.60 12.51 7.44
N LYS A 99 -14.89 12.91 8.47
CA LYS A 99 -13.52 13.43 8.35
C LYS A 99 -12.60 12.24 8.05
N VAL A 100 -11.86 12.33 6.96
CA VAL A 100 -11.02 11.23 6.48
C VAL A 100 -9.90 10.94 7.48
N HIS A 101 -9.93 9.76 8.07
CA HIS A 101 -8.86 9.21 8.90
C HIS A 101 -8.28 8.01 8.18
N TYR A 102 -6.97 7.98 7.99
CA TYR A 102 -6.28 6.94 7.25
C TYR A 102 -5.81 5.79 8.15
N LEU A 103 -5.83 4.56 7.64
CA LEU A 103 -5.44 3.34 8.34
C LEU A 103 -3.99 3.39 8.85
N HIS A 104 -3.04 3.73 7.98
CA HIS A 104 -1.64 3.84 8.34
C HIS A 104 -1.40 4.83 9.49
N ARG A 105 -2.19 5.92 9.59
CA ARG A 105 -2.10 6.86 10.71
C ARG A 105 -2.65 6.29 12.00
N LEU A 106 -3.72 5.49 11.92
CA LEU A 106 -4.29 4.82 13.09
C LEU A 106 -3.30 3.81 13.67
N ILE A 107 -2.68 2.98 12.81
CA ILE A 107 -1.72 1.94 13.21
C ILE A 107 -0.45 2.54 13.80
N THR A 108 0.12 3.56 13.13
CA THR A 108 1.38 4.18 13.58
C THR A 108 1.20 5.16 14.74
N ASN A 109 -0.04 5.53 15.05
CA ASN A 109 -0.34 6.61 16.01
C ASN A 109 0.46 7.91 15.74
N ALA A 110 0.68 8.21 14.46
CA ALA A 110 1.52 9.33 14.04
C ALA A 110 0.87 10.68 14.38
N LYS A 111 1.68 11.58 14.96
CA LYS A 111 1.27 12.96 15.29
C LYS A 111 0.87 13.72 14.02
N ASP A 112 0.05 14.75 14.18
CA ASP A 112 -0.29 15.65 13.07
C ASP A 112 0.98 16.31 12.52
N GLY A 113 1.05 16.41 11.18
CA GLY A 113 2.20 16.93 10.47
C GLY A 113 3.26 15.89 10.10
N CYS A 114 3.34 14.75 10.79
CA CYS A 114 4.22 13.67 10.37
C CYS A 114 3.72 13.00 9.09
N GLN A 115 4.62 12.66 8.20
CA GLN A 115 4.34 11.84 7.03
C GLN A 115 4.58 10.37 7.35
N ILE A 116 3.76 9.51 6.76
CA ILE A 116 3.93 8.06 6.85
C ILE A 116 4.21 7.56 5.44
N ASP A 117 5.22 6.75 5.33
CA ASP A 117 5.70 6.16 4.09
C ASP A 117 5.50 4.65 4.11
N HIS A 118 5.09 4.08 2.96
CA HIS A 118 5.04 2.63 2.74
C HIS A 118 6.38 2.22 2.12
N VAL A 119 7.20 1.50 2.88
CA VAL A 119 8.58 1.18 2.50
C VAL A 119 8.64 0.44 1.16
N ASN A 120 7.75 -0.52 0.94
CA ASN A 120 7.64 -1.30 -0.29
C ASN A 120 6.83 -0.62 -1.41
N LEU A 121 6.37 0.64 -1.20
CA LEU A 121 5.50 1.40 -2.11
C LEU A 121 4.09 0.82 -2.31
N ASP A 122 3.75 -0.28 -1.66
CA ASP A 122 2.42 -0.87 -1.66
C ASP A 122 1.56 -0.23 -0.56
N ILE A 123 0.70 0.70 -0.94
CA ILE A 123 -0.20 1.43 -0.03
C ILE A 123 -1.30 0.56 0.56
N THR A 124 -1.45 -0.68 0.10
CA THR A 124 -2.39 -1.65 0.64
C THR A 124 -1.79 -2.46 1.79
N ASP A 125 -0.48 -2.56 1.88
CA ASP A 125 0.23 -3.24 2.95
C ASP A 125 0.51 -2.30 4.13
N ASN A 126 -0.41 -2.29 5.10
CA ASN A 126 -0.34 -1.44 6.29
C ASN A 126 0.23 -2.16 7.52
N ARG A 127 1.04 -3.19 7.33
CA ARG A 127 1.78 -3.83 8.42
C ARG A 127 2.86 -2.90 8.95
N LYS A 128 3.13 -2.97 10.26
CA LYS A 128 4.13 -2.09 10.92
C LYS A 128 5.51 -2.20 10.32
N CYS A 129 5.92 -3.40 9.88
CA CYS A 129 7.20 -3.60 9.19
C CYS A 129 7.32 -2.83 7.88
N ASN A 130 6.19 -2.48 7.25
CA ASN A 130 6.13 -1.71 6.01
C ASN A 130 5.82 -0.21 6.22
N LEU A 131 5.43 0.20 7.43
CA LEU A 131 5.09 1.59 7.73
C LEU A 131 6.25 2.29 8.42
N ARG A 132 6.61 3.46 7.91
CA ARG A 132 7.66 4.29 8.47
C ARG A 132 7.19 5.72 8.65
N ILE A 133 7.39 6.26 9.88
CA ILE A 133 7.18 7.69 10.13
C ILE A 133 8.44 8.42 9.67
N GLY A 134 8.29 9.34 8.73
CA GLY A 134 9.41 10.06 8.14
C GLY A 134 9.09 11.52 7.89
N ASP A 135 10.10 12.23 7.43
CA ASP A 135 9.97 13.59 6.94
C ASP A 135 9.70 13.62 5.42
N ASN A 136 9.49 14.82 4.89
CA ASN A 136 9.29 15.05 3.47
C ASN A 136 10.43 14.50 2.60
N SER A 137 11.67 14.56 3.08
CA SER A 137 12.84 14.11 2.34
C SER A 137 12.83 12.59 2.17
N LEU A 138 12.52 11.86 3.22
CA LEU A 138 12.41 10.39 3.20
C LEU A 138 11.31 9.94 2.22
N ASN A 139 10.13 10.53 2.33
CA ASN A 139 8.99 10.18 1.48
C ASN A 139 9.22 10.54 -0.01
N GLN A 140 9.82 11.72 -0.30
CA GLN A 140 10.19 12.08 -1.67
C GLN A 140 11.23 11.12 -2.26
N ASN A 141 12.11 10.59 -1.44
CA ASN A 141 13.12 9.63 -1.88
C ASN A 141 12.57 8.22 -2.13
N ASN A 142 11.46 7.85 -1.49
CA ASN A 142 10.80 6.54 -1.69
C ASN A 142 9.79 6.53 -2.84
N LYS A 143 9.56 7.64 -3.55
CA LYS A 143 8.65 7.64 -4.70
C LYS A 143 9.21 6.84 -5.87
N HIS A 144 8.32 6.13 -6.59
CA HIS A 144 8.68 5.56 -7.90
C HIS A 144 9.33 6.63 -8.78
N GLY A 145 10.40 6.25 -9.47
CA GLY A 145 11.03 7.14 -10.43
C GLY A 145 10.11 7.44 -11.61
N TYR A 146 9.70 8.71 -11.75
CA TYR A 146 8.93 9.18 -12.90
C TYR A 146 9.81 9.42 -14.15
N ASN A 147 10.99 8.82 -14.22
CA ASN A 147 11.77 8.93 -15.45
C ASN A 147 11.27 7.89 -16.47
N LYS A 148 11.51 8.19 -17.75
CA LYS A 148 11.10 7.32 -18.88
C LYS A 148 11.72 5.91 -18.85
N TYR A 149 12.58 5.63 -17.88
CA TYR A 149 13.29 4.37 -17.73
C TYR A 149 12.76 3.52 -16.58
N ASP A 150 11.74 4.00 -15.86
CA ASP A 150 11.15 3.31 -14.70
C ASP A 150 12.19 2.87 -13.65
N ALA A 151 13.23 3.69 -13.49
CA ALA A 151 14.31 3.45 -12.53
C ALA A 151 14.78 4.78 -11.94
N LYS A 152 14.47 5.01 -10.66
CA LYS A 152 14.86 6.25 -9.97
C LYS A 152 16.38 6.39 -9.88
N GLY A 153 16.89 7.58 -10.22
CA GLY A 153 18.32 7.88 -10.14
C GLY A 153 19.16 7.13 -11.15
N VAL A 154 18.57 6.68 -12.27
CA VAL A 154 19.26 6.06 -13.40
C VAL A 154 19.09 6.95 -14.62
N GLU A 155 20.17 7.18 -15.35
CA GLU A 155 20.23 8.03 -16.53
C GLU A 155 20.92 7.31 -17.70
N TYR A 156 20.39 7.54 -18.93
CA TYR A 156 20.98 7.06 -20.15
C TYR A 156 21.72 8.18 -20.88
N HIS A 157 22.97 7.98 -21.17
CA HIS A 157 23.85 8.90 -21.89
C HIS A 157 23.95 8.53 -23.38
N LYS A 158 23.12 9.17 -24.19
CA LYS A 158 23.03 8.89 -25.62
C LYS A 158 24.37 8.99 -26.38
N THR A 159 25.22 9.93 -25.99
CA THR A 159 26.49 10.20 -26.68
C THR A 159 27.49 9.05 -26.57
N ILE A 160 27.46 8.32 -25.46
CA ILE A 160 28.40 7.23 -25.18
C ILE A 160 27.71 5.86 -25.13
N ASP A 161 26.40 5.83 -25.40
CA ASP A 161 25.54 4.63 -25.34
C ASP A 161 25.71 3.83 -24.03
N LYS A 162 25.63 4.53 -22.89
CA LYS A 162 25.82 3.94 -21.57
C LYS A 162 24.82 4.49 -20.55
N TRP A 163 24.69 3.75 -19.48
CA TRP A 163 23.86 4.07 -18.34
C TRP A 163 24.70 4.47 -17.15
N SER A 164 24.22 5.39 -16.31
CA SER A 164 24.82 5.70 -15.01
C SER A 164 23.75 5.83 -13.95
N ALA A 165 24.17 5.79 -12.69
CA ALA A 165 23.32 6.03 -11.56
C ALA A 165 23.78 7.28 -10.79
N TYR A 166 22.81 7.95 -10.16
CA TYR A 166 23.10 9.00 -9.20
C TYR A 166 22.25 8.85 -7.93
N PHE A 167 22.81 9.33 -6.83
CA PHE A 167 22.16 9.36 -5.53
C PHE A 167 22.38 10.72 -4.87
N ARG A 168 21.31 11.32 -4.34
CA ARG A 168 21.38 12.60 -3.65
C ARG A 168 20.99 12.45 -2.19
N ILE A 169 21.86 12.91 -1.30
CA ILE A 169 21.62 12.98 0.15
C ILE A 169 22.30 14.21 0.72
N ASN A 170 21.68 14.90 1.67
CA ASN A 170 22.20 16.08 2.34
C ASN A 170 22.74 17.14 1.36
N ASN A 171 21.97 17.44 0.31
CA ASN A 171 22.31 18.34 -0.79
C ASN A 171 23.56 17.97 -1.60
N LYS A 172 24.15 16.80 -1.38
CA LYS A 172 25.28 16.27 -2.12
C LYS A 172 24.82 15.16 -3.08
N GLN A 173 25.31 15.19 -4.31
CA GLN A 173 24.98 14.20 -5.33
C GLN A 173 26.20 13.33 -5.62
N TYR A 174 25.97 12.02 -5.63
CA TYR A 174 26.97 10.98 -5.87
C TYR A 174 26.62 10.29 -7.19
N HIS A 175 27.59 10.13 -8.08
CA HIS A 175 27.40 9.47 -9.38
C HIS A 175 28.21 8.18 -9.46
N SER A 176 27.61 7.14 -10.00
CA SER A 176 28.32 5.91 -10.34
C SER A 176 29.25 6.10 -11.55
N PRO A 177 30.08 5.10 -11.86
CA PRO A 177 30.60 4.92 -13.22
C PRO A 177 29.47 4.70 -14.23
N CYS A 178 29.83 4.69 -15.53
CA CYS A 178 28.89 4.33 -16.59
C CYS A 178 28.93 2.83 -16.87
N TYR A 179 27.75 2.24 -17.09
CA TYR A 179 27.53 0.82 -17.33
C TYR A 179 26.94 0.58 -18.71
N LYS A 180 27.01 -0.66 -19.19
CA LYS A 180 26.45 -1.05 -20.49
C LYS A 180 24.94 -1.21 -20.44
N THR A 181 24.40 -1.64 -19.31
CA THR A 181 22.97 -1.94 -19.18
C THR A 181 22.29 -1.08 -18.12
N LYS A 182 20.96 -0.94 -18.24
CA LYS A 182 20.10 -0.26 -17.29
C LYS A 182 20.13 -0.97 -15.93
N GLU A 183 20.15 -2.29 -15.96
CA GLU A 183 20.14 -3.17 -14.78
C GLU A 183 21.39 -2.97 -13.94
N GLU A 184 22.57 -2.89 -14.59
CA GLU A 184 23.83 -2.59 -13.91
C GLU A 184 23.81 -1.21 -13.24
N ALA A 185 23.28 -0.20 -13.92
CA ALA A 185 23.15 1.14 -13.37
C ALA A 185 22.13 1.18 -12.20
N ALA A 186 21.03 0.45 -12.31
CA ALA A 186 20.03 0.36 -11.25
C ALA A 186 20.60 -0.33 -10.00
N PHE A 187 21.37 -1.40 -10.18
CA PHE A 187 22.08 -2.05 -9.08
C PHE A 187 23.12 -1.11 -8.45
N ALA A 188 23.88 -0.38 -9.28
CA ALA A 188 24.81 0.64 -8.77
C ALA A 188 24.11 1.73 -7.95
N ARG A 189 22.88 2.13 -8.35
CA ARG A 189 22.04 3.07 -7.57
C ARG A 189 21.70 2.51 -6.18
N PHE A 190 21.34 1.23 -6.13
CA PHE A 190 21.05 0.53 -4.88
C PHE A 190 22.28 0.50 -3.95
N ILE A 191 23.44 0.13 -4.48
CA ILE A 191 24.69 0.11 -3.70
C ILE A 191 25.09 1.50 -3.22
N LEU A 192 24.94 2.54 -4.05
CA LEU A 192 25.18 3.92 -3.63
C LEU A 192 24.30 4.32 -2.45
N GLU A 193 23.04 3.92 -2.45
CA GLU A 193 22.14 4.19 -1.34
C GLU A 193 22.61 3.49 -0.06
N GLN A 194 22.99 2.22 -0.13
CA GLN A 194 23.53 1.49 1.02
C GLN A 194 24.86 2.08 1.55
N MET A 195 25.71 2.60 0.66
CA MET A 195 26.99 3.19 1.05
C MET A 195 26.85 4.52 1.82
N PHE A 196 25.80 5.30 1.54
CA PHE A 196 25.65 6.65 2.07
C PHE A 196 24.45 6.86 2.98
N ARG A 197 23.66 5.79 3.25
CA ARG A 197 22.56 5.76 4.20
C ARG A 197 22.75 4.66 5.22
N GLU A 198 22.37 4.94 6.45
CA GLU A 198 22.32 3.95 7.53
C GLU A 198 21.18 2.97 7.30
N GLU A 199 20.03 3.43 6.75
CA GLU A 199 18.88 2.60 6.42
C GLU A 199 18.49 2.79 4.94
N PRO A 200 18.64 1.78 4.09
CA PRO A 200 18.21 1.84 2.68
C PRO A 200 16.71 2.06 2.56
N LEU A 201 16.30 2.97 1.68
CA LEU A 201 14.89 3.31 1.48
C LEU A 201 14.21 2.56 0.33
N MET A 202 14.97 2.10 -0.63
CA MET A 202 14.41 1.44 -1.81
C MET A 202 14.48 -0.07 -1.69
N GLN A 203 13.32 -0.71 -1.78
CA GLN A 203 13.28 -2.11 -2.23
C GLN A 203 13.46 -2.10 -3.74
N PHE A 204 14.61 -2.60 -4.18
CA PHE A 204 14.77 -2.95 -5.59
C PHE A 204 13.92 -4.17 -5.89
N SER A 205 13.33 -4.21 -7.09
CA SER A 205 12.70 -5.43 -7.52
C SER A 205 13.77 -6.54 -7.50
N GLN A 206 13.49 -7.60 -6.77
CA GLN A 206 14.40 -8.75 -6.67
C GLN A 206 14.73 -9.31 -8.05
N ASP A 207 13.81 -9.18 -9.01
CA ASP A 207 13.98 -9.60 -10.39
C ASP A 207 15.12 -8.85 -11.10
N LEU A 208 15.24 -7.54 -10.84
CA LEU A 208 16.31 -6.73 -11.41
C LEU A 208 17.69 -7.14 -10.85
N ILE A 209 17.77 -7.43 -9.55
CA ILE A 209 19.00 -7.91 -8.92
C ILE A 209 19.34 -9.31 -9.41
N ASN A 210 18.35 -10.17 -9.58
CA ASN A 210 18.52 -11.55 -10.04
C ASN A 210 18.90 -11.63 -11.51
N SER A 211 18.64 -10.59 -12.31
CA SER A 211 19.06 -10.53 -13.72
C SER A 211 20.57 -10.39 -13.92
N LEU A 212 21.31 -9.97 -12.89
CA LEU A 212 22.75 -9.79 -12.92
C LEU A 212 23.47 -11.02 -12.39
N SER A 213 24.57 -11.44 -13.07
CA SER A 213 25.47 -12.45 -12.57
C SER A 213 26.25 -11.96 -11.33
N GLU A 214 26.69 -12.87 -10.47
CA GLU A 214 27.45 -12.51 -9.26
C GLU A 214 28.74 -11.73 -9.61
N ASN A 215 29.42 -12.09 -10.70
CA ASN A 215 30.61 -11.38 -11.18
C ASN A 215 30.29 -9.92 -11.57
N GLN A 216 29.14 -9.67 -12.21
CA GLN A 216 28.69 -8.31 -12.52
C GLN A 216 28.41 -7.50 -11.26
N LYS A 217 27.73 -8.10 -10.28
CA LYS A 217 27.44 -7.46 -8.99
C LYS A 217 28.74 -7.09 -8.27
N GLU A 218 29.69 -8.01 -8.18
CA GLU A 218 30.96 -7.81 -7.52
C GLU A 218 31.80 -6.71 -8.20
N ASN A 219 31.85 -6.69 -9.53
CA ASN A 219 32.55 -5.65 -10.28
C ASN A 219 31.94 -4.26 -10.02
N ILE A 220 30.62 -4.15 -9.94
CA ILE A 220 29.94 -2.90 -9.64
C ILE A 220 30.25 -2.43 -8.22
N ILE A 221 30.18 -3.33 -7.24
CA ILE A 221 30.49 -3.02 -5.83
C ILE A 221 31.92 -2.54 -5.69
N ASN A 222 32.89 -3.27 -6.27
CA ASN A 222 34.30 -2.92 -6.20
C ASN A 222 34.60 -1.60 -6.92
N GLY A 223 33.98 -1.38 -8.07
CA GLY A 223 34.10 -0.10 -8.80
C GLY A 223 33.59 1.10 -8.01
N LEU A 224 32.49 0.94 -7.28
CA LEU A 224 31.95 1.98 -6.42
C LEU A 224 32.80 2.20 -5.15
N LYS A 225 33.25 1.12 -4.50
CA LYS A 225 34.15 1.20 -3.35
C LYS A 225 35.43 1.95 -3.69
N ASN A 226 36.08 1.58 -4.81
CA ASN A 226 37.30 2.25 -5.29
C ASN A 226 37.04 3.74 -5.60
N LYS A 227 35.92 4.08 -6.24
CA LYS A 227 35.57 5.47 -6.58
C LYS A 227 35.38 6.34 -5.34
N PHE A 228 34.87 5.82 -4.26
CA PHE A 228 34.54 6.58 -3.05
C PHE A 228 35.48 6.31 -1.87
N ASN A 229 36.54 5.52 -2.06
CA ASN A 229 37.51 5.13 -1.03
C ASN A 229 36.86 4.54 0.23
N ARG A 230 35.94 3.64 0.05
CA ARG A 230 35.16 2.98 1.11
C ARG A 230 35.19 1.46 1.01
#